data_c3c9fa8cc3b240f1218c2ca17c1f32f8
#
_entry.id   c3c9fa8cc3b240f1218c2ca17c1f32f8
#
_cell.length_a   1.000
_cell.length_b   1.000
_cell.length_c   1.000
_cell.angle_alpha   90.00
_cell.angle_beta   90.00
_cell.angle_gamma   90.00
#
_symmetry.space_group_name_H-M   'P 1'
#
loop_
_entity.id
_entity.type
_entity.pdbx_description
1 polymer ?
#
loop_
_entity_poly.entity_id
_entity_poly.type
_entity_poly.pdbx_seq_one_letter_code
_entity_poly.pdbx_strand_id
1 'polypeptide(L)'
;AEIWIGCQNPLGFKHTIADVLGLDEDNVTLHNCFMGGGFGRKSIADYATQAALIAKAVGRPTQLIWSREEDIRQDFYRPAVESRFRAAIDNDGNLSGWENTFIDDKDGPIEASLIPYAVAARDIGHVSSSTHVPFGAWRSVDHSQHGFFIESFIDEVAITSERDPYEFRTYLLKEKPRHLTVLKTAAEAANWEHPLDEGRGRGISLHESFGSIVAQVVEVTIIDGASSVDRVVAVIDAGYAISPDGIAAQIESGIIYGLTAALHGEITIKNGAVSQSNFHDYRAIRMSEAPIIET
;
A
#
# COMPACT_ATOMS: atom_id res chain seq x y z
N ALA A 1 -3.02 -36.18 1.67
CA ALA A 1 -2.71 -35.30 0.54
C ALA A 1 -1.29 -34.78 0.65
N GLU A 2 -0.64 -34.53 -0.46
CA GLU A 2 0.70 -33.97 -0.51
C GLU A 2 0.72 -32.80 -1.50
N ILE A 3 1.18 -31.61 -1.05
CA ILE A 3 1.06 -30.35 -1.77
C ILE A 3 2.42 -29.63 -1.80
N TRP A 4 2.87 -29.21 -2.96
CA TRP A 4 4.03 -28.34 -3.17
C TRP A 4 3.54 -26.97 -3.60
N ILE A 5 3.84 -25.92 -2.80
CA ILE A 5 3.34 -24.59 -3.05
C ILE A 5 4.22 -23.52 -2.39
N GLY A 6 4.37 -22.37 -3.02
CA GLY A 6 4.92 -21.18 -2.36
C GLY A 6 3.80 -20.35 -1.73
N CYS A 7 3.76 -20.24 -0.41
CA CYS A 7 2.74 -19.50 0.32
C CYS A 7 3.28 -18.74 1.53
N GLN A 8 2.55 -17.73 2.00
CA GLN A 8 2.93 -16.91 3.15
C GLN A 8 2.45 -17.47 4.49
N ASN A 9 1.52 -18.43 4.47
CA ASN A 9 0.94 -19.05 5.66
C ASN A 9 0.82 -20.58 5.51
N PRO A 10 1.94 -21.33 5.56
CA PRO A 10 1.91 -22.76 5.30
C PRO A 10 1.04 -23.57 6.29
N LEU A 11 0.99 -23.18 7.56
CA LEU A 11 0.18 -23.88 8.55
C LEU A 11 -1.32 -23.64 8.31
N GLY A 12 -1.72 -22.39 8.05
CA GLY A 12 -3.11 -22.09 7.70
C GLY A 12 -3.55 -22.76 6.39
N PHE A 13 -2.66 -22.84 5.40
CA PHE A 13 -2.95 -23.56 4.16
C PHE A 13 -3.15 -25.06 4.38
N LYS A 14 -2.31 -25.68 5.22
CA LYS A 14 -2.46 -27.09 5.60
C LYS A 14 -3.82 -27.36 6.20
N HIS A 15 -4.25 -26.52 7.16
CA HIS A 15 -5.56 -26.58 7.78
C HIS A 15 -6.70 -26.47 6.74
N THR A 16 -6.69 -25.39 5.92
CA THR A 16 -7.71 -25.17 4.89
C THR A 16 -7.81 -26.32 3.89
N ILE A 17 -6.67 -26.90 3.49
CA ILE A 17 -6.65 -28.04 2.55
C ILE A 17 -7.23 -29.30 3.20
N ALA A 18 -6.92 -29.56 4.48
CA ALA A 18 -7.47 -30.68 5.23
C ALA A 18 -9.00 -30.59 5.30
N ASP A 19 -9.53 -29.42 5.67
CA ASP A 19 -10.97 -29.16 5.76
C ASP A 19 -11.68 -29.39 4.42
N VAL A 20 -11.17 -28.80 3.34
CA VAL A 20 -11.79 -28.92 2.00
C VAL A 20 -11.77 -30.35 1.47
N LEU A 21 -10.73 -31.11 1.80
CA LEU A 21 -10.64 -32.52 1.39
C LEU A 21 -11.38 -33.47 2.31
N GLY A 22 -11.80 -33.01 3.51
CA GLY A 22 -12.40 -33.86 4.56
C GLY A 22 -11.37 -34.81 5.16
N LEU A 23 -10.17 -34.36 5.42
CA LEU A 23 -9.05 -35.12 5.99
C LEU A 23 -8.64 -34.52 7.34
N ASP A 24 -8.06 -35.38 8.20
CA ASP A 24 -7.30 -34.85 9.33
C ASP A 24 -6.03 -34.14 8.86
N GLU A 25 -5.62 -33.10 9.57
CA GLU A 25 -4.40 -32.33 9.21
C GLU A 25 -3.13 -33.19 9.15
N ASP A 26 -3.04 -34.22 9.98
CA ASP A 26 -1.92 -35.17 9.98
C ASP A 26 -1.80 -35.96 8.66
N ASN A 27 -2.87 -36.04 7.89
CA ASN A 27 -2.91 -36.66 6.56
C ASN A 27 -2.64 -35.70 5.42
N VAL A 28 -2.25 -34.45 5.73
CA VAL A 28 -1.84 -33.42 4.75
C VAL A 28 -0.39 -33.03 4.96
N THR A 29 0.45 -33.24 3.97
CA THR A 29 1.84 -32.78 3.92
C THR A 29 1.94 -31.59 2.98
N LEU A 30 2.43 -30.45 3.48
CA LEU A 30 2.65 -29.23 2.68
C LEU A 30 4.16 -28.94 2.61
N HIS A 31 4.68 -28.90 1.40
CA HIS A 31 6.03 -28.50 1.09
C HIS A 31 6.02 -27.02 0.65
N ASN A 32 6.48 -26.12 1.55
CA ASN A 32 6.54 -24.69 1.23
C ASN A 32 7.75 -24.41 0.35
N CYS A 33 7.52 -24.14 -0.92
CA CYS A 33 8.54 -23.81 -1.91
C CYS A 33 9.03 -22.37 -1.74
N PHE A 34 10.25 -22.08 -2.18
CA PHE A 34 10.76 -20.71 -2.25
C PHE A 34 9.88 -19.82 -3.15
N MET A 35 9.70 -18.58 -2.74
CA MET A 35 8.92 -17.57 -3.47
C MET A 35 9.78 -16.38 -3.85
N GLY A 36 9.52 -15.81 -5.01
CA GLY A 36 10.06 -14.51 -5.43
C GLY A 36 9.28 -13.32 -4.89
N GLY A 37 8.34 -13.55 -3.98
CA GLY A 37 7.47 -12.58 -3.36
C GLY A 37 6.04 -13.10 -3.21
N GLY A 38 5.31 -12.58 -2.22
CA GLY A 38 3.91 -12.96 -1.95
C GLY A 38 2.96 -11.76 -1.98
N PHE A 39 3.45 -10.60 -1.56
CA PHE A 39 2.78 -9.29 -1.57
C PHE A 39 1.38 -9.27 -0.92
N GLY A 40 1.12 -10.20 0.01
CA GLY A 40 -0.19 -10.41 0.62
C GLY A 40 -1.05 -11.42 -0.14
N ARG A 41 -0.97 -11.51 -1.47
CA ARG A 41 -1.78 -12.41 -2.29
C ARG A 41 -1.57 -13.88 -1.92
N LYS A 42 -0.36 -14.28 -1.63
CA LYS A 42 -0.03 -15.67 -1.29
C LYS A 42 -0.32 -16.04 0.17
N SER A 43 -1.07 -15.23 0.90
CA SER A 43 -1.68 -15.58 2.19
C SER A 43 -3.07 -16.24 2.05
N ILE A 44 -3.69 -16.20 0.86
CA ILE A 44 -5.02 -16.75 0.57
C ILE A 44 -4.86 -18.11 -0.11
N ALA A 45 -5.55 -19.15 0.42
CA ALA A 45 -5.32 -20.54 0.05
C ALA A 45 -6.16 -21.03 -1.16
N ASP A 46 -6.85 -20.15 -1.89
CA ASP A 46 -7.78 -20.49 -2.97
C ASP A 46 -7.16 -21.35 -4.08
N TYR A 47 -5.99 -20.94 -4.58
CA TYR A 47 -5.27 -21.67 -5.64
C TYR A 47 -4.75 -23.05 -5.16
N ALA A 48 -4.38 -23.17 -3.88
CA ALA A 48 -4.00 -24.44 -3.28
C ALA A 48 -5.22 -25.38 -3.15
N THR A 49 -6.34 -24.84 -2.71
CA THR A 49 -7.62 -25.54 -2.58
C THR A 49 -8.13 -26.05 -3.91
N GLN A 50 -8.05 -25.22 -4.96
CA GLN A 50 -8.39 -25.61 -6.33
C GLN A 50 -7.54 -26.79 -6.82
N ALA A 51 -6.22 -26.70 -6.65
CA ALA A 51 -5.30 -27.78 -7.04
C ALA A 51 -5.60 -29.10 -6.32
N ALA A 52 -5.88 -29.02 -4.99
CA ALA A 52 -6.22 -30.17 -4.18
C ALA A 52 -7.54 -30.84 -4.61
N LEU A 53 -8.60 -30.06 -4.86
CA LEU A 53 -9.89 -30.54 -5.34
C LEU A 53 -9.79 -31.18 -6.73
N ILE A 54 -9.03 -30.55 -7.66
CA ILE A 54 -8.80 -31.10 -8.99
C ILE A 54 -8.06 -32.43 -8.90
N ALA A 55 -6.99 -32.52 -8.10
CA ALA A 55 -6.23 -33.76 -7.91
C ALA A 55 -7.10 -34.88 -7.33
N LYS A 56 -7.98 -34.56 -6.35
CA LYS A 56 -8.96 -35.48 -5.79
C LYS A 56 -9.93 -35.98 -6.86
N ALA A 57 -10.47 -35.09 -7.69
CA ALA A 57 -11.46 -35.44 -8.71
C ALA A 57 -10.87 -36.28 -9.85
N VAL A 58 -9.63 -36.03 -10.28
CA VAL A 58 -8.98 -36.80 -11.36
C VAL A 58 -8.23 -38.04 -10.85
N GLY A 59 -8.03 -38.18 -9.54
CA GLY A 59 -7.39 -39.35 -8.91
C GLY A 59 -5.90 -39.49 -9.24
N ARG A 60 -5.19 -38.43 -9.56
CA ARG A 60 -3.75 -38.45 -9.92
C ARG A 60 -3.06 -37.13 -9.60
N PRO A 61 -1.71 -37.09 -9.53
CA PRO A 61 -0.97 -35.85 -9.36
C PRO A 61 -1.35 -34.81 -10.42
N THR A 62 -1.55 -33.58 -9.96
CA THR A 62 -2.01 -32.46 -10.80
C THR A 62 -1.16 -31.23 -10.53
N GLN A 63 -0.76 -30.54 -11.58
CA GLN A 63 -0.15 -29.20 -11.52
C GLN A 63 -1.19 -28.19 -12.00
N LEU A 64 -1.45 -27.17 -11.17
CA LEU A 64 -2.32 -26.04 -11.51
C LEU A 64 -1.49 -24.80 -11.72
N ILE A 65 -1.67 -24.16 -12.87
CA ILE A 65 -1.08 -22.86 -13.19
C ILE A 65 -2.20 -22.01 -13.81
N TRP A 66 -2.48 -20.87 -13.23
CA TRP A 66 -3.40 -19.89 -13.83
C TRP A 66 -2.73 -19.16 -14.99
N SER A 67 -3.47 -18.87 -16.03
CA SER A 67 -3.05 -17.90 -17.04
C SER A 67 -3.06 -16.49 -16.44
N ARG A 68 -2.41 -15.53 -17.10
CA ARG A 68 -2.45 -14.13 -16.64
C ARG A 68 -3.86 -13.54 -16.74
N GLU A 69 -4.61 -13.96 -17.72
CA GLU A 69 -6.00 -13.55 -17.93
C GLU A 69 -6.90 -14.03 -16.79
N GLU A 70 -6.70 -15.27 -16.33
CA GLU A 70 -7.42 -15.82 -15.17
C GLU A 70 -7.03 -15.07 -13.90
N ASP A 71 -5.72 -14.87 -13.66
CA ASP A 71 -5.16 -14.18 -12.52
C ASP A 71 -5.72 -12.74 -12.39
N ILE A 72 -5.75 -11.96 -13.47
CA ILE A 72 -6.26 -10.59 -13.43
C ILE A 72 -7.78 -10.53 -13.23
N ARG A 73 -8.54 -11.46 -13.82
CA ARG A 73 -10.00 -11.39 -13.84
C ARG A 73 -10.68 -12.03 -12.65
N GLN A 74 -10.04 -13.00 -12.01
CA GLN A 74 -10.64 -13.84 -10.96
C GLN A 74 -9.91 -13.72 -9.61
N ASP A 75 -9.02 -12.75 -9.49
CA ASP A 75 -8.21 -12.57 -8.28
C ASP A 75 -8.92 -11.74 -7.19
N PHE A 76 -8.25 -11.57 -6.08
CA PHE A 76 -8.66 -10.71 -4.98
C PHE A 76 -8.09 -9.31 -5.20
N TYR A 77 -8.95 -8.32 -5.06
CA TYR A 77 -8.57 -6.92 -5.32
C TYR A 77 -8.25 -6.18 -4.01
N ARG A 78 -7.54 -5.07 -4.12
CA ARG A 78 -7.41 -4.13 -3.01
C ARG A 78 -8.80 -3.60 -2.66
N PRO A 79 -9.16 -3.48 -1.36
CA PRO A 79 -10.45 -2.93 -0.96
C PRO A 79 -10.71 -1.57 -1.59
N ALA A 80 -11.93 -1.32 -2.05
CA ALA A 80 -12.38 0.01 -2.39
C ALA A 80 -12.68 0.77 -1.09
N VAL A 81 -12.12 1.96 -0.96
CA VAL A 81 -12.28 2.80 0.24
C VAL A 81 -12.67 4.20 -0.17
N GLU A 82 -13.69 4.75 0.46
CA GLU A 82 -14.02 6.17 0.40
C GLU A 82 -13.72 6.81 1.76
N SER A 83 -13.10 7.98 1.77
CA SER A 83 -12.75 8.67 3.00
C SER A 83 -13.13 10.14 2.91
N ARG A 84 -13.79 10.64 3.96
CA ARG A 84 -14.17 12.04 4.10
C ARG A 84 -13.41 12.65 5.26
N PHE A 85 -12.80 13.79 4.99
CA PHE A 85 -12.05 14.56 5.97
C PHE A 85 -12.66 15.92 6.22
N ARG A 86 -12.48 16.42 7.46
CA ARG A 86 -12.68 17.80 7.86
C ARG A 86 -11.59 18.20 8.83
N ALA A 87 -11.15 19.43 8.74
CA ALA A 87 -10.21 20.01 9.68
C ALA A 87 -10.74 21.33 10.23
N ALA A 88 -10.41 21.62 11.48
CA ALA A 88 -10.58 22.94 12.07
C ALA A 88 -9.20 23.59 12.21
N ILE A 89 -9.08 24.83 11.74
CA ILE A 89 -7.88 25.66 11.83
C ILE A 89 -8.21 26.83 12.74
N ASP A 90 -7.36 27.12 13.72
CA ASP A 90 -7.50 28.27 14.59
C ASP A 90 -7.06 29.59 13.90
N ASN A 91 -7.23 30.72 14.59
CA ASN A 91 -6.88 32.03 14.03
C ASN A 91 -5.38 32.21 13.76
N ASP A 92 -4.53 31.35 14.34
CA ASP A 92 -3.08 31.39 14.17
C ASP A 92 -2.60 30.37 13.09
N GLY A 93 -3.56 29.74 12.38
CA GLY A 93 -3.27 28.75 11.33
C GLY A 93 -2.87 27.37 11.86
N ASN A 94 -3.15 27.05 13.14
CA ASN A 94 -2.82 25.75 13.69
C ASN A 94 -4.00 24.78 13.55
N LEU A 95 -3.69 23.50 13.28
CA LEU A 95 -4.67 22.43 13.24
C LEU A 95 -5.21 22.13 14.65
N SER A 96 -6.47 22.48 14.90
CA SER A 96 -7.14 22.34 16.19
C SER A 96 -8.13 21.17 16.23
N GLY A 97 -8.65 20.73 15.08
CA GLY A 97 -9.56 19.60 14.97
C GLY A 97 -9.33 18.77 13.71
N TRP A 98 -9.53 17.46 13.82
CA TRP A 98 -9.42 16.49 12.75
C TRP A 98 -10.58 15.50 12.80
N GLU A 99 -11.36 15.44 11.75
CA GLU A 99 -12.42 14.47 11.56
C GLU A 99 -12.11 13.65 10.32
N ASN A 100 -12.16 12.33 10.44
CA ASN A 100 -12.07 11.41 9.32
C ASN A 100 -13.13 10.33 9.45
N THR A 101 -14.02 10.21 8.48
CA THR A 101 -14.93 9.07 8.37
C THR A 101 -14.64 8.34 7.07
N PHE A 102 -14.38 7.05 7.18
CA PHE A 102 -14.14 6.21 5.99
C PHE A 102 -15.05 5.00 5.97
N ILE A 103 -15.30 4.49 4.75
CA ILE A 103 -16.12 3.32 4.49
C ILE A 103 -15.33 2.34 3.64
N ASP A 104 -15.35 1.06 4.04
CA ASP A 104 -14.78 -0.05 3.28
C ASP A 104 -15.54 -1.36 3.58
N ASP A 105 -15.11 -2.46 2.96
CA ASP A 105 -15.71 -3.79 3.08
C ASP A 105 -15.08 -4.63 4.22
N LYS A 106 -14.62 -4.00 5.28
CA LYS A 106 -13.96 -4.67 6.39
C LYS A 106 -14.63 -4.41 7.72
N ASP A 107 -14.50 -5.39 8.61
CA ASP A 107 -14.74 -5.21 10.05
C ASP A 107 -13.38 -5.27 10.75
N GLY A 108 -12.90 -4.18 11.28
CA GLY A 108 -11.61 -4.25 11.95
C GLY A 108 -11.03 -2.94 12.44
N PRO A 109 -9.84 -3.02 13.00
CA PRO A 109 -9.20 -1.87 13.61
C PRO A 109 -8.84 -0.82 12.56
N ILE A 110 -8.99 0.44 12.96
CA ILE A 110 -8.74 1.62 12.16
C ILE A 110 -7.28 2.09 12.25
N GLU A 111 -6.34 1.20 12.58
CA GLU A 111 -4.95 1.56 12.88
C GLU A 111 -4.30 2.38 11.78
N ALA A 112 -4.52 1.99 10.53
CA ALA A 112 -3.94 2.68 9.38
C ALA A 112 -4.50 4.11 9.15
N SER A 113 -5.65 4.44 9.73
CA SER A 113 -6.24 5.78 9.67
C SER A 113 -5.76 6.72 10.77
N LEU A 114 -5.00 6.21 11.74
CA LEU A 114 -4.45 7.02 12.83
C LEU A 114 -3.32 7.91 12.32
N ILE A 115 -3.29 9.14 12.83
CA ILE A 115 -2.32 10.14 12.42
C ILE A 115 -1.25 10.38 13.50
N PRO A 116 0.03 10.57 13.14
CA PRO A 116 1.08 10.89 14.09
C PRO A 116 1.06 12.34 14.55
N TYR A 117 0.34 13.21 13.84
CA TYR A 117 0.29 14.65 14.01
C TYR A 117 -0.42 15.08 15.29
N ALA A 118 0.11 16.10 15.96
CA ALA A 118 -0.50 16.66 17.16
C ALA A 118 -1.76 17.46 16.80
N VAL A 119 -2.92 16.97 17.23
CA VAL A 119 -4.22 17.62 17.06
C VAL A 119 -5.00 17.51 18.37
N ALA A 120 -5.56 18.61 18.82
CA ALA A 120 -6.25 18.68 20.11
C ALA A 120 -7.55 17.86 20.14
N ALA A 121 -8.34 17.94 19.09
CA ALA A 121 -9.60 17.20 18.95
C ALA A 121 -9.54 16.28 17.74
N ARG A 122 -9.86 14.98 17.94
CA ARG A 122 -9.86 13.96 16.86
C ARG A 122 -11.14 13.17 16.91
N ASP A 123 -11.71 12.94 15.75
CA ASP A 123 -12.82 12.02 15.55
C ASP A 123 -12.53 11.17 14.30
N ILE A 124 -12.31 9.87 14.49
CA ILE A 124 -12.00 8.93 13.41
C ILE A 124 -13.03 7.81 13.48
N GLY A 125 -13.90 7.77 12.48
CA GLY A 125 -15.00 6.83 12.36
C GLY A 125 -14.83 5.88 11.18
N HIS A 126 -15.26 4.63 11.35
CA HIS A 126 -15.33 3.60 10.33
C HIS A 126 -16.77 3.15 10.11
N VAL A 127 -17.11 2.92 8.85
CA VAL A 127 -18.40 2.33 8.45
C VAL A 127 -18.10 1.10 7.59
N SER A 128 -18.55 -0.07 8.03
CA SER A 128 -18.46 -1.29 7.23
C SER A 128 -19.55 -1.34 6.16
N SER A 129 -19.20 -1.69 4.94
CA SER A 129 -20.13 -1.81 3.81
C SER A 129 -19.70 -2.93 2.89
N SER A 130 -20.35 -4.08 3.05
CA SER A 130 -20.05 -5.27 2.25
C SER A 130 -20.30 -5.06 0.77
N THR A 131 -19.36 -5.51 -0.06
CA THR A 131 -19.47 -5.57 -1.51
C THR A 131 -19.45 -7.02 -1.99
N HIS A 132 -19.80 -7.27 -3.25
CA HIS A 132 -19.69 -8.59 -3.87
C HIS A 132 -18.32 -8.81 -4.55
N VAL A 133 -17.44 -7.81 -4.52
CA VAL A 133 -16.10 -7.89 -5.10
C VAL A 133 -15.16 -8.53 -4.08
N PRO A 134 -14.50 -9.64 -4.41
CA PRO A 134 -13.57 -10.26 -3.48
C PRO A 134 -12.36 -9.34 -3.26
N PHE A 135 -12.02 -9.11 -2.02
CA PHE A 135 -10.83 -8.34 -1.66
C PHE A 135 -9.81 -9.19 -0.90
N GLY A 136 -8.56 -8.82 -0.98
CA GLY A 136 -7.46 -9.51 -0.31
C GLY A 136 -6.36 -8.56 0.14
N ALA A 137 -5.42 -9.11 0.90
CA ALA A 137 -4.28 -8.36 1.36
C ALA A 137 -3.35 -8.00 0.20
N TRP A 138 -3.10 -6.72 0.03
CA TRP A 138 -2.03 -6.19 -0.80
C TRP A 138 -0.92 -5.63 0.09
N ARG A 139 0.31 -5.55 -0.42
CA ARG A 139 1.46 -5.00 0.31
C ARG A 139 1.10 -3.71 1.05
N SER A 140 1.39 -3.64 2.35
CA SER A 140 1.02 -2.59 3.30
C SER A 140 -0.46 -2.54 3.73
N VAL A 141 -1.31 -3.43 3.24
CA VAL A 141 -2.76 -3.48 3.55
C VAL A 141 -3.40 -2.09 3.54
N ASP A 142 -4.08 -1.67 4.59
CA ASP A 142 -4.82 -0.41 4.66
C ASP A 142 -3.92 0.84 4.69
N HIS A 143 -2.67 0.68 5.11
CA HIS A 143 -1.69 1.78 5.07
C HIS A 143 -1.47 2.33 3.66
N SER A 144 -1.71 1.54 2.61
CA SER A 144 -1.55 1.99 1.22
C SER A 144 -2.52 3.12 0.84
N GLN A 145 -3.80 3.00 1.21
CA GLN A 145 -4.80 4.03 0.92
C GLN A 145 -4.84 5.13 1.97
N HIS A 146 -4.75 4.77 3.26
CA HIS A 146 -4.80 5.78 4.32
C HIS A 146 -3.57 6.69 4.33
N GLY A 147 -2.38 6.18 3.99
CA GLY A 147 -1.19 7.01 3.79
C GLY A 147 -1.42 8.10 2.74
N PHE A 148 -1.98 7.73 1.59
CA PHE A 148 -2.33 8.69 0.55
C PHE A 148 -3.39 9.70 1.02
N PHE A 149 -4.49 9.24 1.61
CA PHE A 149 -5.58 10.12 2.04
C PHE A 149 -5.13 11.12 3.09
N ILE A 150 -4.43 10.65 4.13
CA ILE A 150 -3.98 11.48 5.26
C ILE A 150 -2.98 12.53 4.77
N GLU A 151 -1.96 12.10 4.03
CA GLU A 151 -0.88 12.98 3.63
C GLU A 151 -1.33 14.03 2.59
N SER A 152 -2.25 13.65 1.68
CA SER A 152 -2.87 14.60 0.76
C SER A 152 -3.72 15.63 1.51
N PHE A 153 -4.50 15.20 2.50
CA PHE A 153 -5.33 16.14 3.27
C PHE A 153 -4.51 17.04 4.20
N ILE A 154 -3.39 16.56 4.75
CA ILE A 154 -2.46 17.41 5.51
C ILE A 154 -1.86 18.51 4.62
N ASP A 155 -1.58 18.22 3.34
CA ASP A 155 -1.13 19.24 2.37
C ASP A 155 -2.23 20.28 2.11
N GLU A 156 -3.49 19.87 1.93
CA GLU A 156 -4.61 20.79 1.78
C GLU A 156 -4.76 21.71 2.99
N VAL A 157 -4.61 21.16 4.20
CA VAL A 157 -4.68 21.94 5.45
C VAL A 157 -3.50 22.91 5.55
N ALA A 158 -2.28 22.48 5.20
CA ALA A 158 -1.10 23.34 5.20
C ALA A 158 -1.28 24.54 4.26
N ILE A 159 -1.72 24.28 3.02
CA ILE A 159 -1.99 25.31 2.00
C ILE A 159 -3.08 26.27 2.49
N THR A 160 -4.17 25.75 3.07
CA THR A 160 -5.27 26.58 3.62
C THR A 160 -4.80 27.45 4.78
N SER A 161 -3.79 26.98 5.52
CA SER A 161 -3.14 27.72 6.62
C SER A 161 -2.03 28.67 6.14
N GLU A 162 -1.84 28.80 4.82
CA GLU A 162 -0.76 29.60 4.20
C GLU A 162 0.64 29.19 4.71
N ARG A 163 0.86 27.88 4.96
CA ARG A 163 2.12 27.33 5.48
C ARG A 163 2.74 26.35 4.51
N ASP A 164 4.07 26.33 4.49
CA ASP A 164 4.82 25.30 3.77
C ASP A 164 4.48 23.90 4.31
N PRO A 165 4.22 22.88 3.47
CA PRO A 165 3.84 21.54 3.88
C PRO A 165 4.87 20.84 4.79
N TYR A 166 6.18 21.09 4.58
CA TYR A 166 7.23 20.56 5.43
C TYR A 166 7.26 21.26 6.80
N GLU A 167 7.19 22.58 6.83
CA GLU A 167 7.15 23.34 8.08
C GLU A 167 5.91 23.01 8.90
N PHE A 168 4.76 22.85 8.24
CA PHE A 168 3.49 22.48 8.90
C PHE A 168 3.62 21.12 9.58
N ARG A 169 4.12 20.10 8.89
CA ARG A 169 4.38 18.77 9.48
C ARG A 169 5.40 18.83 10.61
N THR A 170 6.47 19.60 10.43
CA THR A 170 7.51 19.80 11.48
C THR A 170 6.90 20.38 12.76
N TYR A 171 6.00 21.34 12.63
CA TYR A 171 5.27 21.91 13.76
C TYR A 171 4.40 20.87 14.47
N LEU A 172 3.65 20.07 13.72
CA LEU A 172 2.73 19.05 14.25
C LEU A 172 3.44 17.83 14.86
N LEU A 173 4.71 17.59 14.52
CA LEU A 173 5.50 16.45 14.96
C LEU A 173 6.48 16.76 16.09
N LYS A 174 6.38 17.91 16.76
CA LYS A 174 7.33 18.34 17.82
C LYS A 174 7.52 17.32 18.92
N GLU A 175 6.47 16.60 19.30
CA GLU A 175 6.47 15.59 20.36
C GLU A 175 6.74 14.16 19.81
N LYS A 176 7.13 14.04 18.55
CA LYS A 176 7.40 12.78 17.85
C LYS A 176 8.83 12.77 17.26
N PRO A 177 9.87 12.64 18.09
CA PRO A 177 11.26 12.86 17.65
C PRO A 177 11.72 11.92 16.52
N ARG A 178 11.30 10.64 16.52
CA ARG A 178 11.62 9.71 15.44
C ARG A 178 11.03 10.18 14.10
N HIS A 179 9.74 10.50 14.07
CA HIS A 179 9.05 11.01 12.88
C HIS A 179 9.67 12.30 12.38
N LEU A 180 9.96 13.22 13.31
CA LEU A 180 10.57 14.51 13.00
C LEU A 180 11.97 14.35 12.39
N THR A 181 12.77 13.41 12.90
CA THR A 181 14.10 13.12 12.34
C THR A 181 14.00 12.59 10.91
N VAL A 182 13.13 11.61 10.67
CA VAL A 182 12.93 11.02 9.33
C VAL A 182 12.45 12.07 8.34
N LEU A 183 11.49 12.91 8.72
CA LEU A 183 10.97 14.00 7.88
C LEU A 183 12.06 15.02 7.54
N LYS A 184 12.83 15.48 8.52
CA LYS A 184 13.90 16.47 8.32
C LYS A 184 14.99 15.93 7.41
N THR A 185 15.44 14.70 7.66
CA THR A 185 16.47 14.07 6.84
C THR A 185 16.02 13.95 5.37
N ALA A 186 14.76 13.61 5.12
CA ALA A 186 14.23 13.54 3.75
C ALA A 186 14.18 14.93 3.09
N ALA A 187 13.74 15.96 3.80
CA ALA A 187 13.70 17.33 3.30
C ALA A 187 15.10 17.88 3.00
N GLU A 188 16.07 17.64 3.89
CA GLU A 188 17.47 18.03 3.71
C GLU A 188 18.10 17.34 2.48
N ALA A 189 17.93 16.00 2.36
CA ALA A 189 18.47 15.23 1.24
C ALA A 189 17.84 15.65 -0.12
N ALA A 190 16.59 16.09 -0.10
CA ALA A 190 15.87 16.58 -1.28
C ALA A 190 16.12 18.08 -1.55
N ASN A 191 16.90 18.78 -0.73
CA ASN A 191 17.08 20.22 -0.79
C ASN A 191 15.74 20.99 -0.81
N TRP A 192 14.85 20.69 0.12
CA TRP A 192 13.47 21.20 0.15
C TRP A 192 13.36 22.72 0.06
N GLU A 193 14.29 23.46 0.68
CA GLU A 193 14.29 24.93 0.73
C GLU A 193 14.62 25.60 -0.62
N HIS A 194 15.22 24.86 -1.57
CA HIS A 194 15.61 25.45 -2.86
C HIS A 194 14.42 25.44 -3.81
N PRO A 195 14.13 26.53 -4.49
CA PRO A 195 13.07 26.56 -5.49
C PRO A 195 13.37 25.63 -6.66
N LEU A 196 12.32 25.08 -7.26
CA LEU A 196 12.42 24.30 -8.49
C LEU A 196 12.25 25.21 -9.71
N ASP A 197 12.72 24.74 -10.86
CA ASP A 197 12.51 25.39 -12.14
C ASP A 197 11.01 25.40 -12.52
N GLU A 198 10.62 26.30 -13.41
CA GLU A 198 9.27 26.39 -13.96
C GLU A 198 8.85 25.07 -14.61
N GLY A 199 7.60 24.66 -14.39
CA GLY A 199 7.06 23.37 -14.87
C GLY A 199 7.41 22.18 -13.99
N ARG A 200 8.15 22.38 -12.89
CA ARG A 200 8.46 21.34 -11.90
C ARG A 200 7.71 21.57 -10.60
N GLY A 201 7.43 20.49 -9.90
CA GLY A 201 6.83 20.50 -8.57
C GLY A 201 7.42 19.43 -7.67
N ARG A 202 7.21 19.56 -6.37
CA ARG A 202 7.54 18.52 -5.42
C ARG A 202 6.54 18.46 -4.29
N GLY A 203 6.40 17.26 -3.72
CA GLY A 203 5.59 17.00 -2.54
C GLY A 203 6.37 16.21 -1.51
N ILE A 204 5.96 16.33 -0.24
CA ILE A 204 6.54 15.60 0.88
C ILE A 204 5.45 14.85 1.63
N SER A 205 5.75 13.61 2.03
CA SER A 205 4.86 12.78 2.83
C SER A 205 5.61 12.06 3.94
N LEU A 206 4.88 11.66 5.00
CA LEU A 206 5.41 10.85 6.07
C LEU A 206 4.36 9.86 6.53
N HIS A 207 4.73 8.58 6.65
CA HIS A 207 3.82 7.54 7.13
C HIS A 207 4.52 6.53 8.04
N GLU A 208 3.82 6.13 9.10
CA GLU A 208 4.24 5.02 9.96
C GLU A 208 3.39 3.79 9.65
N SER A 209 4.04 2.64 9.49
CA SER A 209 3.39 1.37 9.24
C SER A 209 4.20 0.24 9.90
N PHE A 210 3.54 -0.58 10.71
CA PHE A 210 4.16 -1.71 11.42
C PHE A 210 5.43 -1.34 12.20
N GLY A 211 5.46 -0.14 12.81
CA GLY A 211 6.57 0.37 13.61
C GLY A 211 7.75 0.95 12.82
N SER A 212 7.70 0.92 11.49
CA SER A 212 8.65 1.61 10.61
C SER A 212 8.08 2.96 10.15
N ILE A 213 8.93 3.97 10.08
CA ILE A 213 8.56 5.33 9.67
C ILE A 213 9.28 5.67 8.38
N VAL A 214 8.54 6.11 7.36
CA VAL A 214 9.11 6.52 6.08
C VAL A 214 8.66 7.93 5.76
N ALA A 215 9.60 8.79 5.34
CA ALA A 215 9.29 10.05 4.67
C ALA A 215 9.81 9.99 3.24
N GLN A 216 9.05 10.60 2.33
CA GLN A 216 9.41 10.69 0.91
C GLN A 216 9.23 12.11 0.42
N VAL A 217 10.18 12.56 -0.40
CA VAL A 217 10.05 13.75 -1.23
C VAL A 217 10.04 13.30 -2.69
N VAL A 218 9.00 13.66 -3.42
CA VAL A 218 8.81 13.30 -4.83
C VAL A 218 8.89 14.56 -5.67
N GLU A 219 9.77 14.56 -6.68
CA GLU A 219 9.88 15.62 -7.68
C GLU A 219 9.23 15.19 -8.98
N VAL A 220 8.45 16.09 -9.56
CA VAL A 220 7.70 15.85 -10.79
C VAL A 220 7.93 16.98 -11.80
N THR A 221 7.87 16.64 -13.08
CA THR A 221 7.80 17.59 -14.19
C THR A 221 6.44 17.51 -14.85
N ILE A 222 5.85 18.65 -15.19
CA ILE A 222 4.59 18.77 -15.91
C ILE A 222 4.85 19.40 -17.27
N ILE A 223 4.61 18.65 -18.35
CA ILE A 223 4.75 19.10 -19.74
C ILE A 223 3.43 18.81 -20.46
N ASP A 224 2.83 19.82 -21.05
CA ASP A 224 1.60 19.73 -21.83
C ASP A 224 0.45 19.01 -21.08
N GLY A 225 0.39 19.19 -19.75
CA GLY A 225 -0.61 18.58 -18.88
C GLY A 225 -0.34 17.11 -18.51
N ALA A 226 0.75 16.52 -18.98
CA ALA A 226 1.23 15.22 -18.55
C ALA A 226 2.28 15.38 -17.43
N SER A 227 2.15 14.55 -16.38
CA SER A 227 3.12 14.51 -15.27
C SER A 227 4.07 13.34 -15.43
N SER A 228 5.34 13.55 -15.16
CA SER A 228 6.34 12.51 -14.97
C SER A 228 6.97 12.64 -13.59
N VAL A 229 7.31 11.52 -12.97
CA VAL A 229 8.05 11.48 -11.71
C VAL A 229 9.53 11.37 -12.04
N ASP A 230 10.31 12.38 -11.66
CA ASP A 230 11.72 12.46 -12.02
C ASP A 230 12.62 11.84 -10.97
N ARG A 231 12.32 12.14 -9.68
CA ARG A 231 13.15 11.77 -8.55
C ARG A 231 12.31 11.49 -7.32
N VAL A 232 12.71 10.48 -6.54
CA VAL A 232 12.16 10.21 -5.21
C VAL A 232 13.30 10.08 -4.21
N VAL A 233 13.29 10.91 -3.18
CA VAL A 233 14.16 10.78 -2.02
C VAL A 233 13.35 10.15 -0.90
N ALA A 234 13.80 9.00 -0.38
CA ALA A 234 13.10 8.27 0.67
C ALA A 234 14.02 8.03 1.87
N VAL A 235 13.55 8.36 3.06
CA VAL A 235 14.24 8.10 4.31
C VAL A 235 13.40 7.21 5.19
N ILE A 236 14.01 6.17 5.76
CA ILE A 236 13.33 5.19 6.61
C ILE A 236 14.01 5.06 7.98
N ASP A 237 13.18 5.03 9.03
CA ASP A 237 13.53 4.48 10.33
C ASP A 237 12.83 3.12 10.49
N ALA A 238 13.55 2.04 10.24
CA ALA A 238 13.10 0.66 10.42
C ALA A 238 13.50 0.09 11.80
N GLY A 239 13.96 0.92 12.72
CA GLY A 239 14.56 0.48 13.98
C GLY A 239 15.96 -0.06 13.75
N TYR A 240 16.22 -1.31 14.13
CA TYR A 240 17.54 -1.93 13.97
C TYR A 240 17.72 -2.49 12.55
N ALA A 241 18.57 -1.84 11.75
CA ALA A 241 18.84 -2.21 10.36
C ALA A 241 19.82 -3.41 10.29
N ILE A 242 19.29 -4.64 10.16
CA ILE A 242 20.11 -5.86 10.04
C ILE A 242 20.73 -5.96 8.63
N SER A 243 19.98 -5.57 7.60
CA SER A 243 20.40 -5.62 6.18
C SER A 243 20.07 -4.31 5.48
N PRO A 244 20.96 -3.31 5.50
CA PRO A 244 20.72 -2.02 4.84
C PRO A 244 20.37 -2.14 3.36
N ASP A 245 21.11 -2.95 2.60
CA ASP A 245 20.86 -3.19 1.17
C ASP A 245 19.46 -3.81 0.94
N GLY A 246 19.05 -4.72 1.83
CA GLY A 246 17.72 -5.32 1.78
C GLY A 246 16.62 -4.28 2.06
N ILE A 247 16.86 -3.34 2.98
CA ILE A 247 15.95 -2.24 3.29
C ILE A 247 15.83 -1.31 2.07
N ALA A 248 16.94 -0.88 1.48
CA ALA A 248 16.96 -0.05 0.29
C ALA A 248 16.16 -0.71 -0.86
N ALA A 249 16.43 -1.97 -1.15
CA ALA A 249 15.70 -2.72 -2.18
C ALA A 249 14.18 -2.80 -1.90
N GLN A 250 13.76 -2.92 -0.63
CA GLN A 250 12.34 -2.89 -0.26
C GLN A 250 11.71 -1.50 -0.45
N ILE A 251 12.43 -0.44 -0.15
CA ILE A 251 11.97 0.94 -0.37
C ILE A 251 11.84 1.22 -1.87
N GLU A 252 12.86 0.95 -2.68
CA GLU A 252 12.83 1.11 -4.13
C GLU A 252 11.65 0.35 -4.76
N SER A 253 11.49 -0.92 -4.39
CA SER A 253 10.35 -1.72 -4.82
C SER A 253 9.01 -1.12 -4.38
N GLY A 254 8.92 -0.64 -3.13
CA GLY A 254 7.71 0.00 -2.59
C GLY A 254 7.32 1.24 -3.38
N ILE A 255 8.29 2.07 -3.75
CA ILE A 255 8.09 3.27 -4.57
C ILE A 255 7.56 2.91 -5.95
N ILE A 256 8.19 1.96 -6.66
CA ILE A 256 7.76 1.55 -8.00
C ILE A 256 6.33 0.98 -8.00
N TYR A 257 5.99 0.12 -7.01
CA TYR A 257 4.62 -0.40 -6.88
C TYR A 257 3.62 0.68 -6.47
N GLY A 258 4.00 1.59 -5.57
CA GLY A 258 3.17 2.72 -5.17
C GLY A 258 2.87 3.67 -6.34
N LEU A 259 3.89 4.03 -7.11
CA LEU A 259 3.74 4.85 -8.32
C LEU A 259 2.90 4.14 -9.40
N THR A 260 3.05 2.82 -9.55
CA THR A 260 2.19 2.04 -10.46
C THR A 260 0.72 2.18 -10.07
N ALA A 261 0.41 2.05 -8.78
CA ALA A 261 -0.96 2.19 -8.28
C ALA A 261 -1.50 3.63 -8.42
N ALA A 262 -0.63 4.63 -8.19
CA ALA A 262 -1.02 6.04 -8.25
C ALA A 262 -1.26 6.56 -9.68
N LEU A 263 -0.47 6.07 -10.65
CA LEU A 263 -0.45 6.62 -12.01
C LEU A 263 -1.21 5.77 -13.04
N HIS A 264 -1.30 4.45 -12.84
CA HIS A 264 -1.75 3.54 -13.89
C HIS A 264 -2.70 2.44 -13.42
N GLY A 265 -2.56 1.94 -12.17
CA GLY A 265 -3.27 0.76 -11.70
C GLY A 265 -4.76 0.97 -11.58
N GLU A 266 -5.54 0.42 -12.52
CA GLU A 266 -7.00 0.51 -12.52
C GLU A 266 -7.62 -0.83 -12.90
N ILE A 267 -8.58 -1.29 -12.10
CA ILE A 267 -9.47 -2.41 -12.43
C ILE A 267 -10.88 -1.87 -12.60
N THR A 268 -11.45 -2.05 -13.79
CA THR A 268 -12.79 -1.62 -14.13
C THR A 268 -13.74 -2.82 -14.18
N ILE A 269 -14.83 -2.75 -13.43
CA ILE A 269 -15.88 -3.80 -13.43
C ILE A 269 -17.05 -3.34 -14.27
N LYS A 270 -17.40 -4.09 -15.33
CA LYS A 270 -18.57 -3.85 -16.20
C LYS A 270 -19.46 -5.08 -16.22
N ASN A 271 -20.75 -4.90 -15.93
CA ASN A 271 -21.72 -5.98 -15.94
C ASN A 271 -21.29 -7.21 -15.08
N GLY A 272 -20.67 -6.96 -13.93
CA GLY A 272 -20.21 -7.99 -13.02
C GLY A 272 -18.90 -8.72 -13.43
N ALA A 273 -18.20 -8.23 -14.45
CA ALA A 273 -16.93 -8.81 -14.90
C ALA A 273 -15.83 -7.75 -14.99
N VAL A 274 -14.59 -8.15 -14.67
CA VAL A 274 -13.40 -7.31 -14.83
C VAL A 274 -13.09 -7.12 -16.31
N SER A 275 -12.87 -5.87 -16.70
CA SER A 275 -12.58 -5.50 -18.10
C SER A 275 -11.14 -5.80 -18.51
N GLN A 276 -10.19 -5.58 -17.61
CA GLN A 276 -8.77 -5.82 -17.85
C GLN A 276 -8.46 -7.32 -17.92
N SER A 277 -7.45 -7.66 -18.69
CA SER A 277 -7.13 -9.06 -18.93
C SER A 277 -5.63 -9.39 -18.80
N ASN A 278 -4.74 -8.47 -19.19
CA ASN A 278 -3.30 -8.71 -19.17
C ASN A 278 -2.56 -7.37 -19.07
N PHE A 279 -1.21 -7.38 -19.11
CA PHE A 279 -0.37 -6.18 -18.98
C PHE A 279 -0.48 -5.17 -20.14
N HIS A 280 -1.26 -5.45 -21.18
CA HIS A 280 -1.55 -4.49 -22.23
C HIS A 280 -2.69 -3.53 -21.84
N ASP A 281 -3.60 -3.95 -20.95
CA ASP A 281 -4.75 -3.18 -20.47
C ASP A 281 -4.77 -3.00 -18.93
N TYR A 282 -3.87 -3.68 -18.21
CA TYR A 282 -3.52 -3.40 -16.82
C TYR A 282 -2.03 -2.99 -16.76
N ARG A 283 -1.82 -1.68 -16.89
CA ARG A 283 -0.48 -1.13 -17.04
C ARG A 283 0.25 -1.03 -15.71
N ALA A 284 1.53 -1.41 -15.72
CA ALA A 284 2.50 -1.10 -14.68
C ALA A 284 3.55 -0.11 -15.20
N ILE A 285 4.20 0.61 -14.30
CA ILE A 285 5.33 1.51 -14.63
C ILE A 285 6.41 0.74 -15.40
N ARG A 286 6.96 1.33 -16.45
CA ARG A 286 8.03 0.75 -17.28
C ARG A 286 9.40 1.25 -16.80
N MET A 287 10.46 0.53 -17.15
CA MET A 287 11.83 0.90 -16.82
C MET A 287 12.20 2.32 -17.28
N SER A 288 11.64 2.76 -18.41
CA SER A 288 11.86 4.10 -18.96
C SER A 288 11.09 5.21 -18.23
N GLU A 289 10.17 4.85 -17.35
CA GLU A 289 9.31 5.76 -16.57
C GLU A 289 9.68 5.75 -15.09
N ALA A 290 10.58 4.85 -14.71
CA ALA A 290 11.03 4.74 -13.33
C ALA A 290 11.87 6.00 -12.96
N PRO A 291 11.56 6.67 -11.84
CA PRO A 291 12.32 7.80 -11.38
C PRO A 291 13.72 7.42 -10.88
N ILE A 292 14.56 8.41 -10.67
CA ILE A 292 15.77 8.25 -9.84
C ILE A 292 15.30 8.10 -8.39
N ILE A 293 15.73 7.01 -7.73
CA ILE A 293 15.37 6.74 -6.32
C ILE A 293 16.63 6.82 -5.49
N GLU A 294 16.58 7.62 -4.42
CA GLU A 294 17.62 7.78 -3.41
C GLU A 294 17.07 7.35 -2.05
N THR A 295 17.79 6.44 -1.35
CA THR A 295 17.37 5.89 -0.06
C THR A 295 18.46 6.05 1.00
#